data_87171d156d725ec697a04519f0ebdc1b
#
_entry.id   87171d156d725ec697a04519f0ebdc1b
#
_cell.length_a   1.000
_cell.length_b   1.000
_cell.length_c   1.000
_cell.angle_alpha   90.00
_cell.angle_beta   90.00
_cell.angle_gamma   90.00
#
_symmetry.space_group_name_H-M   'P 1'
#
loop_
_entity.id
_entity.type
_entity.pdbx_description
1 polymer ?
#
loop_
_entity_poly.entity_id
_entity_poly.type
_entity_poly.pdbx_seq_one_letter_code
_entity_poly.pdbx_strand_id
1 'polypeptide(L)'
;MRFNTSLLHAGVTKETNGSTLPPVYQTSAFEQENAADLEKIFENKAPGYCYTRVANPTITAFENRITKLEGGIASVACASGMAALMNTFLNILSSGDELISSASLYGGTIDLFHDLEAFGITTRYVENNNWQQIEDSINEHTRLIFAETIGNPCLDVTDIEKLAEIAHAHDIPLVVDNTTSTAYLIQVLKHGADIVVNSSSKYINGSSNAISGILTDSGKFKWDKNRYPGFADYVKYGPMAFVAKLRNSLFRNMGACLAPVNAYLNIIGLETLGLRMERECSNALGLASWIENNYPDIRVNYPGLCSSKWHEIAKKQLTNGYGAILTIRVGSKEKAFKFIDSLMIPYTLSNIGDTKTLVIHPGSTISLHSTDKQKEDAGVFEDLIRVSVGIEDIDDLKEDFAQAFANIAD
;
A
#
# COMPACT_ATOMS: atom_id res chain seq x y z
N MET A 1 7.19 15.45 -17.01
CA MET A 1 8.41 14.64 -16.74
C MET A 1 8.04 13.17 -16.81
N ARG A 2 8.94 12.29 -17.24
CA ARG A 2 8.77 10.84 -17.13
C ARG A 2 8.92 10.42 -15.66
N PHE A 3 8.42 9.23 -15.29
CA PHE A 3 8.29 8.82 -13.89
C PHE A 3 9.61 8.88 -13.09
N ASN A 4 10.69 8.29 -13.58
CA ASN A 4 11.99 8.31 -12.88
C ASN A 4 12.55 9.73 -12.68
N THR A 5 12.34 10.65 -13.64
CA THR A 5 12.67 12.07 -13.46
C THR A 5 11.76 12.72 -12.42
N SER A 6 10.49 12.31 -12.38
CA SER A 6 9.53 12.82 -11.39
C SER A 6 9.86 12.38 -9.96
N LEU A 7 10.43 11.19 -9.76
CA LEU A 7 10.91 10.75 -8.44
C LEU A 7 11.91 11.74 -7.82
N LEU A 8 12.73 12.39 -8.66
CA LEU A 8 13.78 13.30 -8.22
C LEU A 8 13.32 14.77 -8.13
N HIS A 9 12.37 15.18 -8.98
CA HIS A 9 12.08 16.60 -9.21
C HIS A 9 10.62 17.01 -9.01
N ALA A 10 9.65 16.08 -9.01
CA ALA A 10 8.25 16.44 -8.85
C ALA A 10 7.91 16.73 -7.38
N GLY A 11 7.14 17.78 -7.14
CA GLY A 11 6.73 18.18 -5.79
C GLY A 11 7.86 18.70 -4.91
N VAL A 12 9.06 18.91 -5.47
CA VAL A 12 10.20 19.49 -4.73
C VAL A 12 10.01 20.99 -4.58
N THR A 13 10.08 21.46 -3.34
CA THR A 13 10.10 22.88 -3.02
C THR A 13 11.55 23.37 -3.03
N LYS A 14 11.80 24.49 -3.70
CA LYS A 14 13.13 25.09 -3.68
C LYS A 14 13.39 25.72 -2.31
N GLU A 15 14.38 25.23 -1.59
CA GLU A 15 14.77 25.76 -0.30
C GLU A 15 15.48 27.12 -0.43
N THR A 16 15.22 28.01 0.52
CA THR A 16 15.76 29.38 0.50
C THR A 16 17.30 29.43 0.61
N ASN A 17 17.88 28.43 1.29
CA ASN A 17 19.34 28.29 1.44
C ASN A 17 20.00 27.46 0.33
N GLY A 18 19.24 27.01 -0.67
CA GLY A 18 19.74 26.23 -1.80
C GLY A 18 19.96 24.74 -1.52
N SER A 19 19.48 24.22 -0.37
CA SER A 19 19.53 22.78 -0.09
C SER A 19 18.80 21.97 -1.16
N THR A 20 19.38 20.84 -1.60
CA THR A 20 18.80 19.93 -2.58
C THR A 20 17.81 18.94 -1.97
N LEU A 21 17.84 18.77 -0.64
CA LEU A 21 16.90 18.00 0.15
C LEU A 21 16.19 18.91 1.16
N PRO A 22 14.94 18.64 1.54
CA PRO A 22 14.25 19.43 2.54
C PRO A 22 14.95 19.28 3.90
N PRO A 23 15.10 20.37 4.67
CA PRO A 23 15.57 20.29 6.05
C PRO A 23 14.65 19.42 6.93
N VAL A 24 15.23 18.77 7.94
CA VAL A 24 14.44 18.03 8.94
C VAL A 24 14.04 18.97 10.08
N TYR A 25 12.80 19.38 10.09
CA TYR A 25 12.22 20.20 11.16
C TYR A 25 11.75 19.31 12.33
N GLN A 26 12.71 18.89 13.14
CA GLN A 26 12.45 18.01 14.30
C GLN A 26 11.99 18.84 15.51
N THR A 27 10.79 19.40 15.39
CA THR A 27 10.14 20.20 16.44
C THR A 27 8.66 19.85 16.57
N SER A 28 8.09 20.05 17.75
CA SER A 28 6.64 19.88 17.97
C SER A 28 5.84 21.14 17.63
N ALA A 29 6.42 22.34 17.76
CA ALA A 29 5.71 23.61 17.64
C ALA A 29 6.47 24.64 16.81
N PHE A 30 5.74 25.58 16.23
CA PHE A 30 6.26 26.67 15.41
C PHE A 30 5.72 27.99 15.95
N GLU A 31 6.63 28.93 16.21
CA GLU A 31 6.29 30.29 16.63
C GLU A 31 5.68 31.08 15.46
N GLN A 32 4.72 31.96 15.79
CA GLN A 32 4.15 32.94 14.87
C GLN A 32 4.55 34.36 15.31
N GLU A 33 4.59 35.31 14.38
CA GLU A 33 4.99 36.70 14.68
C GLU A 33 4.06 37.37 15.69
N ASN A 34 2.76 37.03 15.66
CA ASN A 34 1.77 37.60 16.54
C ASN A 34 0.53 36.69 16.72
N ALA A 35 -0.31 37.01 17.68
CA ALA A 35 -1.51 36.21 18.00
C ALA A 35 -2.54 36.18 16.86
N ALA A 36 -2.67 37.26 16.09
CA ALA A 36 -3.62 37.31 14.97
C ALA A 36 -3.22 36.40 13.81
N ASP A 37 -1.93 36.21 13.57
CA ASP A 37 -1.46 35.27 12.54
C ASP A 37 -1.66 33.81 12.98
N LEU A 38 -1.44 33.52 14.27
CA LEU A 38 -1.77 32.21 14.83
C LEU A 38 -3.28 31.92 14.73
N GLU A 39 -4.13 32.87 15.02
CA GLU A 39 -5.61 32.76 14.90
C GLU A 39 -6.00 32.41 13.45
N LYS A 40 -5.46 33.14 12.44
CA LYS A 40 -5.75 32.88 11.02
C LYS A 40 -5.39 31.46 10.60
N ILE A 41 -4.27 30.92 11.11
CA ILE A 41 -3.85 29.54 10.83
C ILE A 41 -4.85 28.54 11.42
N PHE A 42 -5.27 28.74 12.68
CA PHE A 42 -6.26 27.88 13.34
C PHE A 42 -7.63 27.94 12.67
N GLU A 43 -8.01 29.09 12.12
CA GLU A 43 -9.25 29.29 11.35
C GLU A 43 -9.16 28.77 9.90
N ASN A 44 -8.01 28.23 9.46
CA ASN A 44 -7.71 27.85 8.06
C ASN A 44 -7.85 29.03 7.08
N LYS A 45 -7.65 30.27 7.52
CA LYS A 45 -7.67 31.50 6.71
C LYS A 45 -6.30 31.86 6.14
N ALA A 46 -5.23 31.30 6.70
CA ALA A 46 -3.86 31.46 6.23
C ALA A 46 -3.12 30.11 6.24
N PRO A 47 -2.22 29.86 5.28
CA PRO A 47 -1.31 28.73 5.34
C PRO A 47 -0.27 28.96 6.45
N GLY A 48 0.16 27.89 7.12
CA GLY A 48 1.22 27.97 8.13
C GLY A 48 1.37 26.68 8.91
N TYR A 49 2.44 26.64 9.70
CA TYR A 49 2.74 25.52 10.61
C TYR A 49 2.60 26.02 12.04
N CYS A 50 1.86 25.32 12.87
CA CYS A 50 1.71 25.64 14.29
C CYS A 50 2.15 24.48 15.20
N TYR A 51 1.87 23.26 14.78
CA TYR A 51 2.16 22.06 15.56
C TYR A 51 2.36 20.85 14.64
N THR A 52 3.42 20.07 14.85
CA THR A 52 3.83 18.99 13.94
C THR A 52 2.76 17.89 13.77
N ARG A 53 1.93 17.60 14.78
CA ARG A 53 0.81 16.68 14.64
C ARG A 53 -0.22 17.12 13.58
N VAL A 54 -0.31 18.43 13.32
CA VAL A 54 -1.21 19.00 12.30
C VAL A 54 -0.52 19.09 10.95
N ALA A 55 0.66 19.72 10.93
CA ALA A 55 1.49 19.86 9.75
C ALA A 55 2.96 20.19 10.11
N ASN A 56 3.89 19.78 9.26
CA ASN A 56 5.32 20.03 9.42
C ASN A 56 5.97 20.17 8.04
N PRO A 57 6.91 21.11 7.81
CA PRO A 57 7.49 21.35 6.48
C PRO A 57 8.14 20.10 5.86
N THR A 58 8.86 19.30 6.65
CA THR A 58 9.48 18.05 6.17
C THR A 58 8.42 17.02 5.74
N ILE A 59 7.36 16.87 6.52
CA ILE A 59 6.23 15.97 6.21
C ILE A 59 5.52 16.45 4.95
N THR A 60 5.25 17.75 4.84
CA THR A 60 4.62 18.36 3.65
C THR A 60 5.46 18.15 2.39
N ALA A 61 6.80 18.19 2.50
CA ALA A 61 7.69 17.92 1.37
C ALA A 61 7.52 16.46 0.86
N PHE A 62 7.40 15.49 1.78
CA PHE A 62 7.10 14.09 1.43
C PHE A 62 5.72 13.94 0.80
N GLU A 63 4.68 14.52 1.41
CA GLU A 63 3.31 14.51 0.90
C GLU A 63 3.22 15.10 -0.53
N ASN A 64 3.88 16.21 -0.79
CA ASN A 64 3.89 16.85 -2.10
C ASN A 64 4.54 15.96 -3.18
N ARG A 65 5.63 15.25 -2.85
CA ARG A 65 6.27 14.31 -3.78
C ARG A 65 5.33 13.16 -4.13
N ILE A 66 4.75 12.50 -3.13
CA ILE A 66 3.81 11.39 -3.35
C ILE A 66 2.57 11.84 -4.12
N THR A 67 1.99 12.99 -3.77
CA THR A 67 0.85 13.57 -4.49
C THR A 67 1.13 13.67 -6.01
N LYS A 68 2.32 14.13 -6.38
CA LYS A 68 2.71 14.25 -7.80
C LYS A 68 2.98 12.90 -8.46
N LEU A 69 3.56 11.95 -7.73
CA LEU A 69 3.86 10.61 -8.25
C LEU A 69 2.59 9.78 -8.46
N GLU A 70 1.63 9.85 -7.55
CA GLU A 70 0.33 9.18 -7.68
C GLU A 70 -0.61 9.91 -8.66
N GLY A 71 -0.36 11.19 -8.94
CA GLY A 71 -1.22 12.03 -9.79
C GLY A 71 -2.50 12.49 -9.08
N GLY A 72 -2.46 12.58 -7.75
CA GLY A 72 -3.54 13.05 -6.91
C GLY A 72 -3.59 14.57 -6.72
N ILE A 73 -4.53 15.03 -5.90
CA ILE A 73 -4.70 16.44 -5.55
C ILE A 73 -3.99 16.78 -4.24
N ALA A 74 -4.00 15.85 -3.27
CA ALA A 74 -3.34 16.02 -1.98
C ALA A 74 -3.07 14.66 -1.33
N SER A 75 -2.03 14.60 -0.49
CA SER A 75 -1.68 13.42 0.31
C SER A 75 -1.65 13.76 1.80
N VAL A 76 -1.83 12.74 2.64
CA VAL A 76 -1.70 12.82 4.10
C VAL A 76 -0.78 11.69 4.56
N ALA A 77 0.37 12.06 5.12
CA ALA A 77 1.34 11.10 5.65
C ALA A 77 0.98 10.70 7.08
N CYS A 78 1.02 9.40 7.35
CA CYS A 78 0.62 8.78 8.61
C CYS A 78 1.78 8.00 9.25
N ALA A 79 1.66 7.71 10.53
CA ALA A 79 2.66 6.99 11.33
C ALA A 79 2.92 5.55 10.83
N SER A 80 1.98 4.94 10.11
CA SER A 80 2.10 3.61 9.51
C SER A 80 1.10 3.43 8.37
N GLY A 81 1.25 2.35 7.56
CA GLY A 81 0.25 1.96 6.57
C GLY A 81 -1.11 1.68 7.22
N MET A 82 -1.14 0.97 8.35
CA MET A 82 -2.37 0.71 9.10
C MET A 82 -3.04 2.02 9.57
N ALA A 83 -2.25 3.01 10.01
CA ALA A 83 -2.76 4.32 10.38
C ALA A 83 -3.36 5.07 9.16
N ALA A 84 -2.78 4.90 7.96
CA ALA A 84 -3.33 5.46 6.73
C ALA A 84 -4.66 4.79 6.35
N LEU A 85 -4.75 3.46 6.44
CA LEU A 85 -5.99 2.69 6.21
C LEU A 85 -7.08 3.10 7.21
N MET A 86 -6.79 3.07 8.52
CA MET A 86 -7.74 3.44 9.56
C MET A 86 -8.27 4.87 9.38
N ASN A 87 -7.37 5.83 9.09
CA ASN A 87 -7.77 7.21 8.80
C ASN A 87 -8.66 7.29 7.53
N THR A 88 -8.36 6.51 6.50
CA THR A 88 -9.16 6.48 5.27
C THR A 88 -10.56 5.93 5.55
N PHE A 89 -10.65 4.78 6.21
CA PHE A 89 -11.93 4.11 6.49
C PHE A 89 -12.82 4.94 7.39
N LEU A 90 -12.34 5.39 8.54
CA LEU A 90 -13.12 6.20 9.47
C LEU A 90 -13.40 7.63 8.97
N ASN A 91 -12.66 8.11 7.96
CA ASN A 91 -13.01 9.37 7.31
C ASN A 91 -14.24 9.22 6.40
N ILE A 92 -14.49 8.01 5.88
CA ILE A 92 -15.61 7.71 4.97
C ILE A 92 -16.78 7.09 5.73
N LEU A 93 -16.50 6.06 6.52
CA LEU A 93 -17.46 5.16 7.14
C LEU A 93 -17.89 5.65 8.53
N SER A 94 -19.11 5.31 8.89
CA SER A 94 -19.73 5.55 10.19
C SER A 94 -20.41 4.25 10.67
N SER A 95 -20.86 4.22 11.92
CA SER A 95 -21.64 3.09 12.45
C SER A 95 -22.88 2.82 11.60
N GLY A 96 -23.08 1.57 11.20
CA GLY A 96 -24.15 1.12 10.30
C GLY A 96 -23.75 1.06 8.84
N ASP A 97 -22.56 1.58 8.47
CA ASP A 97 -22.06 1.49 7.10
C ASP A 97 -21.38 0.14 6.82
N GLU A 98 -21.35 -0.22 5.55
CA GLU A 98 -20.70 -1.43 5.05
C GLU A 98 -19.60 -1.08 4.03
N LEU A 99 -18.53 -1.88 4.02
CA LEU A 99 -17.54 -1.88 2.96
C LEU A 99 -17.49 -3.24 2.27
N ILE A 100 -17.15 -3.25 0.99
CA ILE A 100 -16.91 -4.48 0.21
C ILE A 100 -15.42 -4.61 -0.05
N SER A 101 -14.88 -5.81 0.15
CA SER A 101 -13.48 -6.11 -0.15
C SER A 101 -13.28 -7.58 -0.51
N SER A 102 -12.18 -7.87 -1.24
CA SER A 102 -11.77 -9.26 -1.40
C SER A 102 -11.23 -9.83 -0.08
N ALA A 103 -11.22 -11.16 0.05
CA ALA A 103 -10.59 -11.83 1.19
C ALA A 103 -9.07 -12.00 1.01
N SER A 104 -8.56 -11.75 -0.21
CA SER A 104 -7.15 -11.88 -0.55
C SER A 104 -6.40 -10.58 -0.27
N LEU A 105 -6.16 -10.30 1.02
CA LEU A 105 -5.51 -9.08 1.51
C LEU A 105 -4.35 -9.39 2.43
N TYR A 106 -3.58 -8.34 2.72
CA TYR A 106 -2.64 -8.36 3.84
C TYR A 106 -3.37 -8.68 5.15
N GLY A 107 -2.84 -9.64 5.92
CA GLY A 107 -3.48 -10.12 7.15
C GLY A 107 -3.85 -9.00 8.14
N GLY A 108 -2.97 -8.01 8.32
CA GLY A 108 -3.27 -6.86 9.18
C GLY A 108 -4.45 -6.00 8.69
N THR A 109 -4.77 -5.99 7.38
CA THR A 109 -5.97 -5.30 6.86
C THR A 109 -7.23 -6.10 7.22
N ILE A 110 -7.16 -7.43 7.18
CA ILE A 110 -8.27 -8.30 7.63
C ILE A 110 -8.52 -8.11 9.12
N ASP A 111 -7.45 -8.08 9.93
CA ASP A 111 -7.55 -7.81 11.37
C ASP A 111 -8.17 -6.43 11.63
N LEU A 112 -7.77 -5.41 10.88
CA LEU A 112 -8.36 -4.07 10.97
C LEU A 112 -9.85 -4.08 10.63
N PHE A 113 -10.27 -4.82 9.61
CA PHE A 113 -11.69 -4.94 9.27
C PHE A 113 -12.51 -5.59 10.39
N HIS A 114 -11.93 -6.58 11.07
CA HIS A 114 -12.55 -7.17 12.26
C HIS A 114 -12.66 -6.16 13.41
N ASP A 115 -11.60 -5.38 13.64
CA ASP A 115 -11.62 -4.31 14.67
C ASP A 115 -12.68 -3.24 14.36
N LEU A 116 -12.95 -2.94 13.08
CA LEU A 116 -13.98 -1.99 12.66
C LEU A 116 -15.40 -2.43 13.03
N GLU A 117 -15.65 -3.74 13.25
CA GLU A 117 -16.94 -4.23 13.73
C GLU A 117 -17.31 -3.64 15.09
N ALA A 118 -16.32 -3.41 15.95
CA ALA A 118 -16.53 -2.73 17.24
C ALA A 118 -17.01 -1.27 17.08
N PHE A 119 -16.79 -0.66 15.93
CA PHE A 119 -17.30 0.66 15.56
C PHE A 119 -18.63 0.59 14.79
N GLY A 120 -19.21 -0.61 14.65
CA GLY A 120 -20.46 -0.85 13.93
C GLY A 120 -20.32 -0.79 12.41
N ILE A 121 -19.12 -1.01 11.88
CA ILE A 121 -18.82 -1.06 10.44
C ILE A 121 -18.65 -2.53 10.04
N THR A 122 -19.35 -2.96 9.01
CA THR A 122 -19.34 -4.35 8.55
C THR A 122 -18.57 -4.50 7.25
N THR A 123 -17.75 -5.55 7.13
CA THR A 123 -17.06 -5.89 5.87
C THR A 123 -17.79 -7.05 5.18
N ARG A 124 -18.12 -6.87 3.90
CA ARG A 124 -18.59 -7.92 3.01
C ARG A 124 -17.44 -8.43 2.15
N TYR A 125 -17.07 -9.68 2.38
CA TYR A 125 -16.01 -10.32 1.61
C TYR A 125 -16.54 -10.92 0.31
N VAL A 126 -15.82 -10.70 -0.77
CA VAL A 126 -16.09 -11.19 -2.11
C VAL A 126 -14.86 -11.85 -2.70
N GLU A 127 -15.02 -12.73 -3.69
CA GLU A 127 -13.90 -13.24 -4.47
C GLU A 127 -13.35 -12.12 -5.38
N ASN A 128 -12.00 -12.00 -5.45
CA ASN A 128 -11.36 -10.97 -6.26
C ASN A 128 -11.72 -11.12 -7.75
N ASN A 129 -12.11 -10.03 -8.40
CA ASN A 129 -12.59 -9.95 -9.77
C ASN A 129 -13.88 -10.78 -10.06
N ASN A 130 -14.62 -11.19 -9.04
CA ASN A 130 -15.95 -11.75 -9.23
C ASN A 130 -17.00 -10.63 -9.31
N TRP A 131 -17.13 -10.06 -10.51
CA TRP A 131 -17.92 -8.86 -10.77
C TRP A 131 -19.38 -9.02 -10.36
N GLN A 132 -19.99 -10.20 -10.63
CA GLN A 132 -21.36 -10.46 -10.24
C GLN A 132 -21.54 -10.51 -8.73
N GLN A 133 -20.62 -11.15 -8.01
CA GLN A 133 -20.66 -11.20 -6.55
C GLN A 133 -20.49 -9.81 -5.93
N ILE A 134 -19.62 -8.95 -6.53
CA ILE A 134 -19.44 -7.57 -6.11
C ILE A 134 -20.74 -6.79 -6.28
N GLU A 135 -21.35 -6.84 -7.47
CA GLU A 135 -22.64 -6.18 -7.76
C GLU A 135 -23.75 -6.64 -6.80
N ASP A 136 -23.89 -7.95 -6.61
CA ASP A 136 -24.91 -8.54 -5.72
C ASP A 136 -24.70 -8.20 -4.24
N SER A 137 -23.47 -7.83 -3.87
CA SER A 137 -23.11 -7.43 -2.49
C SER A 137 -23.39 -5.97 -2.19
N ILE A 138 -23.57 -5.13 -3.22
CA ILE A 138 -23.85 -3.70 -3.05
C ILE A 138 -25.28 -3.50 -2.55
N ASN A 139 -25.43 -2.69 -1.51
CA ASN A 139 -26.74 -2.33 -0.94
C ASN A 139 -26.74 -0.87 -0.43
N GLU A 140 -27.84 -0.47 0.22
CA GLU A 140 -28.02 0.90 0.73
C GLU A 140 -27.05 1.31 1.84
N HIS A 141 -26.39 0.37 2.50
CA HIS A 141 -25.37 0.61 3.54
C HIS A 141 -23.95 0.63 2.98
N THR A 142 -23.74 0.15 1.75
CA THR A 142 -22.40 0.12 1.13
C THR A 142 -21.89 1.54 0.87
N ARG A 143 -20.75 1.89 1.47
CA ARG A 143 -20.14 3.21 1.37
C ARG A 143 -18.73 3.21 0.80
N LEU A 144 -18.13 2.04 0.63
CA LEU A 144 -16.74 1.92 0.21
C LEU A 144 -16.50 0.56 -0.45
N ILE A 145 -15.73 0.56 -1.54
CA ILE A 145 -15.08 -0.65 -2.06
C ILE A 145 -13.58 -0.50 -1.85
N PHE A 146 -12.97 -1.55 -1.29
CA PHE A 146 -11.53 -1.60 -1.02
C PHE A 146 -10.89 -2.78 -1.75
N ALA A 147 -9.68 -2.56 -2.29
CA ALA A 147 -8.87 -3.62 -2.91
C ALA A 147 -7.38 -3.36 -2.71
N GLU A 148 -6.56 -4.42 -2.80
CA GLU A 148 -5.13 -4.33 -3.06
C GLU A 148 -4.87 -4.48 -4.56
N THR A 149 -3.88 -3.76 -5.09
CA THR A 149 -3.47 -3.89 -6.50
C THR A 149 -2.99 -5.30 -6.82
N ILE A 150 -2.13 -5.83 -5.95
CA ILE A 150 -1.64 -7.20 -5.94
C ILE A 150 -1.76 -7.70 -4.51
N GLY A 151 -2.60 -8.70 -4.28
CA GLY A 151 -2.85 -9.28 -2.96
C GLY A 151 -1.61 -9.95 -2.37
N ASN A 152 -1.48 -9.92 -1.05
CA ASN A 152 -0.34 -10.49 -0.33
C ASN A 152 -0.83 -11.44 0.78
N PRO A 153 -0.54 -12.76 0.71
CA PRO A 153 0.46 -13.40 -0.14
C PRO A 153 -0.09 -14.10 -1.41
N CYS A 154 -1.38 -14.05 -1.70
CA CYS A 154 -2.01 -14.80 -2.80
C CYS A 154 -1.52 -14.36 -4.19
N LEU A 155 -1.05 -13.11 -4.33
CA LEU A 155 -0.58 -12.49 -5.56
C LEU A 155 -1.62 -12.44 -6.68
N ASP A 156 -2.90 -12.43 -6.31
CA ASP A 156 -3.98 -12.11 -7.23
C ASP A 156 -3.91 -10.63 -7.62
N VAL A 157 -4.27 -10.35 -8.87
CA VAL A 157 -4.19 -9.00 -9.43
C VAL A 157 -5.62 -8.48 -9.65
N THR A 158 -5.96 -7.37 -9.01
CA THR A 158 -7.26 -6.73 -9.16
C THR A 158 -7.33 -5.92 -10.46
N ASP A 159 -8.34 -6.11 -11.29
CA ASP A 159 -8.63 -5.20 -12.43
C ASP A 159 -9.25 -3.91 -11.89
N ILE A 160 -8.38 -2.90 -11.66
CA ILE A 160 -8.75 -1.64 -11.01
C ILE A 160 -9.76 -0.85 -11.85
N GLU A 161 -9.61 -0.83 -13.18
CA GLU A 161 -10.53 -0.10 -14.06
C GLU A 161 -11.95 -0.67 -13.97
N LYS A 162 -12.05 -2.00 -14.04
CA LYS A 162 -13.35 -2.67 -13.96
C LYS A 162 -14.00 -2.49 -12.60
N LEU A 163 -13.23 -2.58 -11.52
CA LEU A 163 -13.73 -2.37 -10.17
C LEU A 163 -14.19 -0.91 -9.95
N ALA A 164 -13.45 0.06 -10.51
CA ALA A 164 -13.83 1.47 -10.47
C ALA A 164 -15.12 1.75 -11.23
N GLU A 165 -15.33 1.12 -12.41
CA GLU A 165 -16.58 1.23 -13.17
C GLU A 165 -17.79 0.80 -12.33
N ILE A 166 -17.67 -0.35 -11.63
CA ILE A 166 -18.75 -0.87 -10.76
C ILE A 166 -18.97 0.08 -9.58
N ALA A 167 -17.90 0.47 -8.87
CA ALA A 167 -18.02 1.36 -7.72
C ALA A 167 -18.71 2.68 -8.09
N HIS A 168 -18.28 3.31 -9.18
CA HIS A 168 -18.83 4.59 -9.61
C HIS A 168 -20.25 4.51 -10.19
N ALA A 169 -20.65 3.37 -10.78
CA ALA A 169 -22.05 3.15 -11.21
C ALA A 169 -23.03 3.20 -10.02
N HIS A 170 -22.53 2.95 -8.80
CA HIS A 170 -23.30 2.98 -7.56
C HIS A 170 -22.99 4.17 -6.66
N ASP A 171 -22.27 5.21 -7.15
CA ASP A 171 -21.83 6.37 -6.35
C ASP A 171 -21.04 5.97 -5.09
N ILE A 172 -20.17 4.95 -5.21
CA ILE A 172 -19.29 4.45 -4.15
C ILE A 172 -17.84 4.75 -4.51
N PRO A 173 -17.02 5.29 -3.57
CA PRO A 173 -15.58 5.50 -3.81
C PRO A 173 -14.82 4.17 -3.80
N LEU A 174 -13.83 4.07 -4.69
CA LEU A 174 -12.86 2.99 -4.69
C LEU A 174 -11.57 3.43 -3.97
N VAL A 175 -11.22 2.70 -2.93
CA VAL A 175 -9.95 2.82 -2.21
C VAL A 175 -9.04 1.66 -2.57
N VAL A 176 -7.81 1.95 -2.97
CA VAL A 176 -6.84 0.93 -3.37
C VAL A 176 -5.58 1.04 -2.53
N ASP A 177 -5.19 -0.06 -1.89
CA ASP A 177 -3.85 -0.20 -1.34
C ASP A 177 -2.88 -0.60 -2.47
N ASN A 178 -1.93 0.30 -2.75
CA ASN A 178 -0.95 0.15 -3.82
C ASN A 178 0.46 -0.14 -3.28
N THR A 179 0.54 -0.66 -2.06
CA THR A 179 1.83 -0.89 -1.36
C THR A 179 2.75 -1.82 -2.13
N THR A 180 2.23 -2.91 -2.70
CA THR A 180 3.02 -3.94 -3.40
C THR A 180 3.50 -3.49 -4.79
N SER A 181 2.78 -2.56 -5.42
CA SER A 181 3.06 -2.10 -6.78
C SER A 181 3.70 -0.72 -6.81
N THR A 182 3.36 0.13 -5.87
CA THR A 182 3.66 1.57 -5.87
C THR A 182 3.21 2.28 -7.17
N ALA A 183 3.31 3.59 -7.20
CA ALA A 183 3.06 4.36 -8.44
C ALA A 183 4.05 4.03 -9.57
N TYR A 184 5.11 3.26 -9.30
CA TYR A 184 6.08 2.83 -10.30
C TYR A 184 5.50 1.79 -11.27
N LEU A 185 4.75 0.81 -10.75
CA LEU A 185 4.13 -0.22 -11.58
C LEU A 185 2.75 0.22 -12.08
N ILE A 186 1.97 0.94 -11.25
CA ILE A 186 0.64 1.42 -11.62
C ILE A 186 0.26 2.68 -10.84
N GLN A 187 -0.19 3.71 -11.54
CA GLN A 187 -0.80 4.89 -10.93
C GLN A 187 -2.31 4.67 -10.83
N VAL A 188 -2.78 3.99 -9.77
CA VAL A 188 -4.18 3.53 -9.62
C VAL A 188 -5.21 4.65 -9.74
N LEU A 189 -4.86 5.91 -9.37
CA LEU A 189 -5.74 7.07 -9.56
C LEU A 189 -6.02 7.41 -11.03
N LYS A 190 -5.18 6.94 -11.96
CA LYS A 190 -5.42 7.05 -13.41
C LYS A 190 -6.32 5.94 -13.93
N HIS A 191 -6.40 4.83 -13.20
CA HIS A 191 -7.23 3.67 -13.51
C HIS A 191 -8.58 3.72 -12.79
N GLY A 192 -8.94 4.85 -12.17
CA GLY A 192 -10.26 5.08 -11.61
C GLY A 192 -10.35 4.97 -10.09
N ALA A 193 -9.30 4.59 -9.37
CA ALA A 193 -9.31 4.68 -7.93
C ALA A 193 -9.50 6.13 -7.46
N ASP A 194 -10.26 6.33 -6.38
CA ASP A 194 -10.51 7.64 -5.80
C ASP A 194 -9.47 8.00 -4.75
N ILE A 195 -9.08 7.01 -3.97
CA ILE A 195 -8.05 7.15 -2.92
C ILE A 195 -7.08 5.99 -3.05
N VAL A 196 -5.79 6.32 -3.00
CA VAL A 196 -4.72 5.33 -2.92
C VAL A 196 -4.05 5.39 -1.56
N VAL A 197 -3.80 4.22 -0.98
CA VAL A 197 -3.03 4.06 0.26
C VAL A 197 -1.73 3.32 -0.05
N ASN A 198 -0.65 3.71 0.60
CA ASN A 198 0.62 2.99 0.58
C ASN A 198 1.18 2.87 1.99
N SER A 199 1.59 1.68 2.39
CA SER A 199 2.54 1.53 3.49
C SER A 199 3.91 2.00 2.99
N SER A 200 4.24 3.26 3.23
CA SER A 200 5.52 3.82 2.76
C SER A 200 6.75 3.27 3.49
N SER A 201 6.54 2.45 4.52
CA SER A 201 7.59 1.62 5.15
C SER A 201 8.21 0.58 4.22
N LYS A 202 7.51 0.22 3.12
CA LYS A 202 7.85 -0.86 2.20
C LYS A 202 8.71 -0.33 1.03
N TYR A 203 8.33 -0.57 -0.18
CA TYR A 203 9.07 -0.17 -1.39
C TYR A 203 9.41 1.32 -1.47
N ILE A 204 8.54 2.22 -0.97
CA ILE A 204 8.82 3.66 -0.96
C ILE A 204 10.07 3.96 -0.13
N ASN A 205 10.17 3.40 1.08
CA ASN A 205 11.34 3.51 1.93
C ASN A 205 12.51 2.66 1.41
N GLY A 206 12.27 1.39 1.16
CA GLY A 206 13.19 0.43 0.54
C GLY A 206 14.35 -0.07 1.39
N SER A 207 14.47 0.37 2.64
CA SER A 207 15.63 0.07 3.50
C SER A 207 15.26 -0.40 4.91
N SER A 208 13.97 -0.64 5.20
CA SER A 208 13.45 -1.07 6.50
C SER A 208 13.87 -0.17 7.69
N ASN A 209 14.15 1.12 7.42
CA ASN A 209 14.68 2.06 8.42
C ASN A 209 13.65 3.07 8.95
N ALA A 210 12.39 3.04 8.43
CA ALA A 210 11.29 3.88 8.88
C ALA A 210 9.95 3.17 8.79
N ILE A 211 9.10 3.37 9.80
CA ILE A 211 7.68 3.00 9.74
C ILE A 211 6.91 4.24 9.33
N SER A 212 6.03 4.08 8.33
CA SER A 212 5.27 5.19 7.74
C SER A 212 4.14 4.68 6.85
N GLY A 213 3.14 5.53 6.63
CA GLY A 213 2.08 5.31 5.66
C GLY A 213 1.72 6.61 4.98
N ILE A 214 1.02 6.53 3.88
CA ILE A 214 0.52 7.70 3.17
C ILE A 214 -0.75 7.34 2.42
N LEU A 215 -1.70 8.26 2.41
CA LEU A 215 -2.87 8.19 1.55
C LEU A 215 -2.88 9.39 0.61
N THR A 216 -3.41 9.20 -0.60
CA THR A 216 -3.52 10.25 -1.61
C THR A 216 -4.92 10.26 -2.20
N ASP A 217 -5.55 11.43 -2.20
CA ASP A 217 -6.87 11.66 -2.78
C ASP A 217 -6.75 12.12 -4.24
N SER A 218 -7.54 11.52 -5.12
CA SER A 218 -7.67 11.95 -6.51
C SER A 218 -8.35 13.31 -6.65
N GLY A 219 -9.21 13.67 -5.69
CA GLY A 219 -10.09 14.83 -5.76
C GLY A 219 -11.23 14.70 -6.78
N LYS A 220 -11.45 13.51 -7.36
CA LYS A 220 -12.44 13.27 -8.42
C LYS A 220 -13.79 12.81 -7.88
N PHE A 221 -13.81 12.08 -6.77
CA PHE A 221 -15.05 11.57 -6.19
C PHE A 221 -15.90 12.72 -5.63
N LYS A 222 -17.19 12.71 -5.96
CA LYS A 222 -18.16 13.72 -5.50
C LYS A 222 -18.85 13.25 -4.23
N TRP A 223 -18.48 13.81 -3.10
CA TRP A 223 -19.06 13.48 -1.80
C TRP A 223 -20.49 14.05 -1.69
N ASP A 224 -21.49 13.22 -1.89
CA ASP A 224 -22.90 13.61 -1.64
C ASP A 224 -23.18 13.57 -0.13
N LYS A 225 -23.57 14.73 0.43
CA LYS A 225 -23.89 14.88 1.87
C LYS A 225 -25.07 14.02 2.33
N ASN A 226 -25.98 13.60 1.43
CA ASN A 226 -27.10 12.74 1.80
C ASN A 226 -26.63 11.30 1.96
N ARG A 227 -25.68 10.84 1.11
CA ARG A 227 -25.10 9.51 1.19
C ARG A 227 -23.95 9.44 2.20
N TYR A 228 -23.19 10.52 2.33
CA TYR A 228 -22.03 10.67 3.24
C TYR A 228 -22.24 11.86 4.17
N PRO A 229 -23.14 11.77 5.21
CA PRO A 229 -23.50 12.91 6.05
C PRO A 229 -22.31 13.55 6.76
N GLY A 230 -21.27 12.77 7.08
CA GLY A 230 -20.05 13.27 7.68
C GLY A 230 -19.28 14.28 6.83
N PHE A 231 -19.63 14.41 5.53
CA PHE A 231 -19.03 15.40 4.64
C PHE A 231 -19.84 16.69 4.50
N ALA A 232 -21.00 16.83 5.17
CA ALA A 232 -21.91 17.96 4.97
C ALA A 232 -21.22 19.32 5.09
N ASP A 233 -20.34 19.50 6.07
CA ASP A 233 -19.59 20.75 6.29
C ASP A 233 -18.38 20.90 5.36
N TYR A 234 -17.99 19.84 4.66
CA TYR A 234 -16.76 19.77 3.86
C TYR A 234 -16.98 19.79 2.36
N VAL A 235 -18.19 19.49 1.86
CA VAL A 235 -18.51 19.54 0.42
C VAL A 235 -18.24 20.91 -0.21
N LYS A 236 -18.26 21.97 0.58
CA LYS A 236 -17.90 23.34 0.13
C LYS A 236 -16.47 23.49 -0.33
N TYR A 237 -15.56 22.57 0.06
CA TYR A 237 -14.17 22.57 -0.39
C TYR A 237 -13.98 21.86 -1.73
N GLY A 238 -15.08 21.38 -2.37
CA GLY A 238 -15.04 20.74 -3.69
C GLY A 238 -14.10 19.53 -3.71
N PRO A 239 -13.13 19.48 -4.65
CA PRO A 239 -12.19 18.37 -4.75
C PRO A 239 -11.40 18.07 -3.47
N MET A 240 -11.18 19.07 -2.62
CA MET A 240 -10.45 18.94 -1.35
C MET A 240 -11.30 18.43 -0.18
N ALA A 241 -12.59 18.11 -0.39
CA ALA A 241 -13.52 17.76 0.69
C ALA A 241 -13.01 16.61 1.57
N PHE A 242 -12.47 15.55 0.97
CA PHE A 242 -11.96 14.39 1.71
C PHE A 242 -10.77 14.76 2.59
N VAL A 243 -9.76 15.41 2.04
CA VAL A 243 -8.56 15.81 2.79
C VAL A 243 -8.87 16.89 3.82
N ALA A 244 -9.76 17.84 3.51
CA ALA A 244 -10.19 18.87 4.44
C ALA A 244 -10.90 18.26 5.66
N LYS A 245 -11.82 17.29 5.45
CA LYS A 245 -12.46 16.55 6.54
C LYS A 245 -11.42 15.82 7.39
N LEU A 246 -10.56 15.04 6.74
CA LEU A 246 -9.56 14.24 7.43
C LEU A 246 -8.64 15.09 8.31
N ARG A 247 -8.05 16.16 7.75
CA ARG A 247 -7.09 17.02 8.48
C ARG A 247 -7.74 17.84 9.60
N ASN A 248 -8.98 18.31 9.40
CA ASN A 248 -9.66 19.13 10.40
C ASN A 248 -10.34 18.34 11.51
N SER A 249 -10.48 17.02 11.35
CA SER A 249 -11.15 16.15 12.32
C SER A 249 -10.28 14.97 12.75
N LEU A 250 -10.44 13.84 12.09
CA LEU A 250 -9.96 12.53 12.52
C LEU A 250 -8.42 12.47 12.64
N PHE A 251 -7.69 12.84 11.60
CA PHE A 251 -6.21 12.80 11.58
C PHE A 251 -5.61 13.63 12.72
N ARG A 252 -6.12 14.85 12.87
CA ARG A 252 -5.69 15.77 13.94
C ARG A 252 -5.94 15.21 15.33
N ASN A 253 -7.10 14.56 15.54
CA ASN A 253 -7.57 14.15 16.85
C ASN A 253 -7.02 12.78 17.26
N MET A 254 -6.90 11.83 16.33
CA MET A 254 -6.29 10.50 16.57
C MET A 254 -4.78 10.57 16.73
N GLY A 255 -4.14 11.58 16.16
CA GLY A 255 -2.70 11.79 16.34
C GLY A 255 -1.80 10.83 15.59
N ALA A 256 -2.29 10.16 14.56
CA ALA A 256 -1.55 9.20 13.74
C ALA A 256 -0.54 9.87 12.79
N CYS A 257 0.11 10.94 13.22
CA CYS A 257 1.04 11.75 12.42
C CYS A 257 2.40 11.05 12.24
N LEU A 258 3.01 11.29 11.09
CA LEU A 258 4.36 10.82 10.78
C LEU A 258 5.42 11.65 11.54
N ALA A 259 6.52 11.03 11.95
CA ALA A 259 7.68 11.75 12.47
C ALA A 259 8.45 12.42 11.31
N PRO A 260 8.96 13.68 11.47
CA PRO A 260 9.68 14.38 10.42
C PRO A 260 10.91 13.62 9.88
N VAL A 261 11.65 12.95 10.75
CA VAL A 261 12.81 12.12 10.35
C VAL A 261 12.38 10.95 9.47
N ASN A 262 11.25 10.32 9.75
CA ASN A 262 10.73 9.22 8.91
C ASN A 262 10.27 9.74 7.53
N ALA A 263 9.67 10.94 7.47
CA ALA A 263 9.35 11.59 6.20
C ALA A 263 10.61 11.85 5.36
N TYR A 264 11.68 12.32 6.00
CA TYR A 264 12.97 12.55 5.35
C TYR A 264 13.59 11.24 4.81
N LEU A 265 13.59 10.16 5.60
CA LEU A 265 14.07 8.85 5.16
C LEU A 265 13.28 8.31 3.96
N ASN A 266 11.96 8.53 3.94
CA ASN A 266 11.13 8.17 2.79
C ASN A 266 11.44 9.03 1.54
N ILE A 267 11.76 10.30 1.71
CA ILE A 267 12.19 11.16 0.59
C ILE A 267 13.48 10.60 -0.03
N ILE A 268 14.45 10.19 0.79
CA ILE A 268 15.68 9.53 0.30
C ILE A 268 15.33 8.22 -0.44
N GLY A 269 14.47 7.39 0.15
CA GLY A 269 14.03 6.14 -0.47
C GLY A 269 13.36 6.35 -1.84
N LEU A 270 12.54 7.40 -1.98
CA LEU A 270 11.88 7.74 -3.25
C LEU A 270 12.87 8.01 -4.38
N GLU A 271 14.00 8.62 -4.10
CA GLU A 271 14.97 8.99 -5.13
C GLU A 271 15.54 7.77 -5.89
N THR A 272 15.54 6.60 -5.25
CA THR A 272 16.02 5.34 -5.85
C THR A 272 14.89 4.34 -6.14
N LEU A 273 13.62 4.69 -5.88
CA LEU A 273 12.49 3.76 -6.03
C LEU A 273 12.46 3.10 -7.41
N GLY A 274 12.60 3.88 -8.48
CA GLY A 274 12.55 3.33 -9.84
C GLY A 274 13.64 2.32 -10.13
N LEU A 275 14.88 2.60 -9.70
CA LEU A 275 16.03 1.68 -9.86
C LEU A 275 15.84 0.39 -9.06
N ARG A 276 15.36 0.50 -7.82
CA ARG A 276 15.11 -0.65 -6.96
C ARG A 276 13.99 -1.53 -7.50
N MET A 277 12.85 -0.94 -7.81
CA MET A 277 11.70 -1.67 -8.36
C MET A 277 12.02 -2.37 -9.67
N GLU A 278 12.78 -1.74 -10.57
CA GLU A 278 13.24 -2.35 -11.82
C GLU A 278 14.06 -3.61 -11.54
N ARG A 279 15.06 -3.53 -10.65
CA ARG A 279 15.91 -4.66 -10.29
C ARG A 279 15.14 -5.73 -9.52
N GLU A 280 14.34 -5.35 -8.53
CA GLU A 280 13.52 -6.27 -7.73
C GLU A 280 12.53 -7.05 -8.60
N CYS A 281 11.81 -6.39 -9.51
CA CYS A 281 10.88 -7.03 -10.44
C CYS A 281 11.60 -7.96 -11.44
N SER A 282 12.74 -7.51 -11.96
CA SER A 282 13.57 -8.34 -12.85
C SER A 282 14.08 -9.59 -12.15
N ASN A 283 14.57 -9.45 -10.92
CA ASN A 283 15.03 -10.57 -10.10
C ASN A 283 13.88 -11.53 -9.77
N ALA A 284 12.71 -11.00 -9.40
CA ALA A 284 11.52 -11.81 -9.09
C ALA A 284 11.07 -12.64 -10.31
N LEU A 285 11.02 -12.04 -11.50
CA LEU A 285 10.71 -12.75 -12.74
C LEU A 285 11.78 -13.79 -13.07
N GLY A 286 13.05 -13.42 -12.94
CA GLY A 286 14.18 -14.32 -13.20
C GLY A 286 14.20 -15.53 -12.26
N LEU A 287 13.94 -15.32 -10.97
CA LEU A 287 13.87 -16.39 -9.98
C LEU A 287 12.63 -17.26 -10.18
N ALA A 288 11.44 -16.66 -10.38
CA ALA A 288 10.20 -17.40 -10.60
C ALA A 288 10.28 -18.29 -11.86
N SER A 289 10.76 -17.74 -12.98
CA SER A 289 10.93 -18.49 -14.23
C SER A 289 11.96 -19.60 -14.09
N TRP A 290 13.05 -19.35 -13.38
CA TRP A 290 14.07 -20.37 -13.13
C TRP A 290 13.52 -21.52 -12.27
N ILE A 291 12.74 -21.23 -11.21
CA ILE A 291 12.10 -22.27 -10.40
C ILE A 291 11.12 -23.08 -11.26
N GLU A 292 10.23 -22.43 -12.01
CA GLU A 292 9.23 -23.08 -12.86
C GLU A 292 9.88 -24.06 -13.86
N ASN A 293 11.02 -23.69 -14.44
CA ASN A 293 11.69 -24.50 -15.46
C ASN A 293 12.55 -25.64 -14.90
N ASN A 294 13.09 -25.51 -13.68
CA ASN A 294 14.05 -26.46 -13.13
C ASN A 294 13.49 -27.35 -12.01
N TYR A 295 12.37 -26.96 -11.40
CA TYR A 295 11.76 -27.66 -10.27
C TYR A 295 10.26 -27.90 -10.50
N PRO A 296 9.89 -28.84 -11.38
CA PRO A 296 8.48 -29.05 -11.80
C PRO A 296 7.56 -29.48 -10.64
N ASP A 297 8.12 -30.03 -9.56
CA ASP A 297 7.38 -30.43 -8.36
C ASP A 297 7.10 -29.24 -7.41
N ILE A 298 7.77 -28.11 -7.62
CA ILE A 298 7.59 -26.89 -6.85
C ILE A 298 6.57 -25.98 -7.56
N ARG A 299 5.45 -25.71 -6.92
CA ARG A 299 4.48 -24.78 -7.47
C ARG A 299 4.94 -23.35 -7.16
N VAL A 300 5.27 -22.59 -8.19
CA VAL A 300 5.61 -21.18 -8.09
C VAL A 300 4.41 -20.32 -8.53
N ASN A 301 4.13 -19.25 -7.80
CA ASN A 301 3.12 -18.27 -8.18
C ASN A 301 3.78 -16.89 -8.27
N TYR A 302 3.63 -16.25 -9.43
CA TYR A 302 4.10 -14.91 -9.71
C TYR A 302 3.32 -14.33 -10.90
N PRO A 303 2.75 -13.11 -10.82
CA PRO A 303 1.91 -12.56 -11.89
C PRO A 303 2.62 -12.36 -13.23
N GLY A 304 3.96 -12.31 -13.22
CA GLY A 304 4.77 -12.19 -14.44
C GLY A 304 4.96 -13.50 -15.22
N LEU A 305 4.64 -14.67 -14.66
CA LEU A 305 4.69 -15.93 -15.35
C LEU A 305 3.49 -16.09 -16.30
N CYS A 306 3.73 -16.58 -17.53
CA CYS A 306 2.64 -16.85 -18.47
C CYS A 306 1.67 -17.95 -17.98
N SER A 307 2.12 -18.81 -17.08
CA SER A 307 1.31 -19.83 -16.39
C SER A 307 0.39 -19.28 -15.31
N SER A 308 0.63 -18.05 -14.85
CA SER A 308 -0.22 -17.41 -13.84
C SER A 308 -1.59 -17.03 -14.42
N LYS A 309 -2.66 -17.41 -13.74
CA LYS A 309 -4.03 -17.01 -14.11
C LYS A 309 -4.24 -15.49 -14.10
N TRP A 310 -3.35 -14.74 -13.46
CA TRP A 310 -3.39 -13.28 -13.33
C TRP A 310 -2.52 -12.55 -14.36
N HIS A 311 -1.78 -13.30 -15.19
CA HIS A 311 -0.80 -12.72 -16.13
C HIS A 311 -1.41 -11.68 -17.07
N GLU A 312 -2.56 -11.98 -17.66
CA GLU A 312 -3.19 -11.09 -18.64
C GLU A 312 -3.69 -9.78 -18.02
N ILE A 313 -4.25 -9.82 -16.79
CA ILE A 313 -4.65 -8.62 -16.06
C ILE A 313 -3.42 -7.82 -15.66
N ALA A 314 -2.39 -8.48 -15.12
CA ALA A 314 -1.14 -7.85 -14.76
C ALA A 314 -0.49 -7.15 -15.96
N LYS A 315 -0.41 -7.81 -17.11
CA LYS A 315 0.13 -7.28 -18.35
C LYS A 315 -0.69 -6.10 -18.92
N LYS A 316 -2.01 -6.11 -18.72
CA LYS A 316 -2.91 -5.02 -19.16
C LYS A 316 -2.63 -3.73 -18.41
N GLN A 317 -2.44 -3.78 -17.08
CA GLN A 317 -2.46 -2.59 -16.25
C GLN A 317 -1.14 -2.22 -15.58
N LEU A 318 -0.24 -3.19 -15.37
CA LEU A 318 1.07 -2.93 -14.77
C LEU A 318 2.07 -2.50 -15.85
N THR A 319 2.91 -1.54 -15.50
CA THR A 319 4.04 -1.09 -16.32
C THR A 319 5.34 -1.38 -15.59
N ASN A 320 6.45 -1.54 -16.32
CA ASN A 320 7.79 -1.70 -15.75
C ASN A 320 8.03 -2.99 -14.91
N GLY A 321 7.10 -3.95 -14.88
CA GLY A 321 7.24 -5.21 -14.14
C GLY A 321 5.95 -5.71 -13.54
N TYR A 322 6.02 -6.78 -12.75
CA TYR A 322 4.86 -7.52 -12.22
C TYR A 322 4.88 -7.66 -10.69
N GLY A 323 5.61 -6.77 -9.99
CA GLY A 323 5.85 -6.85 -8.55
C GLY A 323 7.14 -7.59 -8.21
N ALA A 324 7.52 -7.55 -6.93
CA ALA A 324 8.76 -8.17 -6.44
C ALA A 324 8.50 -9.26 -5.38
N ILE A 325 7.27 -9.76 -5.30
CA ILE A 325 6.91 -10.86 -4.42
C ILE A 325 6.56 -12.07 -5.28
N LEU A 326 7.12 -13.23 -4.94
CA LEU A 326 6.68 -14.52 -5.43
C LEU A 326 6.36 -15.46 -4.27
N THR A 327 5.55 -16.47 -4.51
CA THR A 327 5.32 -17.54 -3.54
C THR A 327 5.63 -18.89 -4.16
N ILE A 328 6.13 -19.82 -3.31
CA ILE A 328 6.38 -21.21 -3.68
C ILE A 328 5.69 -22.16 -2.71
N ARG A 329 5.30 -23.34 -3.20
CA ARG A 329 4.75 -24.42 -2.39
C ARG A 329 5.64 -25.63 -2.52
N VAL A 330 6.08 -26.18 -1.37
CA VAL A 330 7.11 -27.22 -1.29
C VAL A 330 6.61 -28.56 -0.75
N GLY A 331 5.27 -28.69 -0.60
CA GLY A 331 4.59 -29.95 -0.30
C GLY A 331 4.26 -30.18 1.17
N SER A 332 5.01 -29.64 2.14
CA SER A 332 4.64 -29.69 3.56
C SER A 332 5.24 -28.51 4.34
N LYS A 333 4.70 -28.28 5.54
CA LYS A 333 5.21 -27.26 6.47
C LYS A 333 6.65 -27.55 6.91
N GLU A 334 6.96 -28.82 7.16
CA GLU A 334 8.31 -29.26 7.57
C GLU A 334 9.31 -28.96 6.45
N LYS A 335 8.95 -29.26 5.19
CA LYS A 335 9.79 -28.92 4.04
C LYS A 335 9.93 -27.41 3.87
N ALA A 336 8.85 -26.63 4.11
CA ALA A 336 8.91 -25.17 4.06
C ALA A 336 9.88 -24.60 5.10
N PHE A 337 9.83 -25.08 6.33
CA PHE A 337 10.75 -24.65 7.38
C PHE A 337 12.19 -25.06 7.07
N LYS A 338 12.41 -26.32 6.67
CA LYS A 338 13.74 -26.83 6.29
C LYS A 338 14.33 -26.05 5.11
N PHE A 339 13.50 -25.67 4.13
CA PHE A 339 13.92 -24.82 3.01
C PHE A 339 14.35 -23.45 3.50
N ILE A 340 13.50 -22.75 4.29
CA ILE A 340 13.79 -21.42 4.81
C ILE A 340 15.07 -21.42 5.65
N ASP A 341 15.20 -22.39 6.54
CA ASP A 341 16.37 -22.53 7.44
C ASP A 341 17.66 -22.88 6.69
N SER A 342 17.57 -23.40 5.46
CA SER A 342 18.72 -23.73 4.60
C SER A 342 19.23 -22.54 3.79
N LEU A 343 18.42 -21.48 3.63
CA LEU A 343 18.83 -20.30 2.88
C LEU A 343 19.91 -19.51 3.62
N MET A 344 20.90 -18.99 2.87
CA MET A 344 22.05 -18.26 3.41
C MET A 344 22.02 -16.77 3.10
N ILE A 345 21.36 -16.35 2.01
CA ILE A 345 21.29 -14.96 1.56
C ILE A 345 20.01 -14.27 2.06
N PRO A 346 18.79 -14.82 1.86
CA PRO A 346 17.57 -14.16 2.31
C PRO A 346 17.46 -14.04 3.82
N TYR A 347 16.90 -12.94 4.28
CA TYR A 347 16.60 -12.76 5.71
C TYR A 347 15.23 -13.36 6.04
N THR A 348 15.16 -14.16 7.10
CA THR A 348 13.89 -14.69 7.64
C THR A 348 13.22 -13.63 8.52
N LEU A 349 12.31 -12.84 7.94
CA LEU A 349 11.59 -11.78 8.65
C LEU A 349 10.30 -11.36 7.94
N SER A 350 9.38 -10.79 8.72
CA SER A 350 8.06 -10.35 8.24
C SER A 350 8.09 -8.93 7.69
N ASN A 351 8.67 -8.74 6.50
CA ASN A 351 8.59 -7.48 5.76
C ASN A 351 8.52 -7.76 4.25
N ILE A 352 8.38 -6.71 3.43
CA ILE A 352 8.44 -6.71 1.96
C ILE A 352 9.09 -5.41 1.48
N GLY A 353 9.59 -5.38 0.25
CA GLY A 353 10.06 -4.14 -0.39
C GLY A 353 11.35 -3.60 0.20
N ASP A 354 12.20 -4.46 0.72
CA ASP A 354 13.57 -4.14 1.14
C ASP A 354 14.53 -4.42 -0.02
N THR A 355 15.66 -3.72 -0.05
CA THR A 355 16.76 -4.02 -0.97
C THR A 355 17.31 -5.44 -0.82
N LYS A 356 17.12 -6.06 0.33
CA LYS A 356 17.50 -7.45 0.62
C LYS A 356 16.34 -8.40 0.38
N THR A 357 16.62 -9.60 -0.11
CA THR A 357 15.62 -10.66 -0.24
C THR A 357 15.17 -11.14 1.13
N LEU A 358 13.85 -11.23 1.31
CA LEU A 358 13.20 -11.61 2.55
C LEU A 358 12.33 -12.83 2.33
N VAL A 359 12.30 -13.73 3.31
CA VAL A 359 11.52 -14.97 3.24
C VAL A 359 10.74 -15.20 4.53
N ILE A 360 9.50 -15.69 4.40
CA ILE A 360 8.68 -16.15 5.54
C ILE A 360 7.80 -17.32 5.14
N HIS A 361 7.31 -18.03 6.17
CA HIS A 361 6.19 -18.96 6.08
C HIS A 361 4.91 -18.22 6.54
N PRO A 362 4.01 -17.79 5.64
CA PRO A 362 2.86 -16.95 5.98
C PRO A 362 1.91 -17.57 7.01
N GLY A 363 1.66 -18.89 6.89
CA GLY A 363 0.72 -19.61 7.75
C GLY A 363 1.08 -19.62 9.24
N SER A 364 2.39 -19.53 9.57
CA SER A 364 2.87 -19.47 10.96
C SER A 364 3.30 -18.07 11.41
N THR A 365 3.08 -17.05 10.59
CA THR A 365 3.50 -15.66 10.87
C THR A 365 2.35 -14.67 10.62
N ILE A 366 2.30 -14.05 9.45
CA ILE A 366 1.35 -12.97 9.14
C ILE A 366 -0.11 -13.40 9.08
N SER A 367 -0.39 -14.71 8.97
CA SER A 367 -1.74 -15.30 8.98
C SER A 367 -1.95 -16.26 10.16
N LEU A 368 -1.14 -16.13 11.23
CA LEU A 368 -1.21 -17.05 12.37
C LEU A 368 -2.59 -17.05 13.04
N HIS A 369 -3.21 -15.89 13.17
CA HIS A 369 -4.50 -15.72 13.84
C HIS A 369 -5.71 -15.87 12.91
N SER A 370 -5.50 -16.03 11.61
CA SER A 370 -6.57 -16.27 10.65
C SER A 370 -7.15 -17.67 10.82
N THR A 371 -8.47 -17.80 10.68
CA THR A 371 -9.15 -19.10 10.63
C THR A 371 -8.72 -19.89 9.39
N ASP A 372 -8.94 -21.21 9.40
CA ASP A 372 -8.57 -22.07 8.26
C ASP A 372 -9.27 -21.61 6.97
N LYS A 373 -10.54 -21.19 7.06
CA LYS A 373 -11.25 -20.63 5.92
C LYS A 373 -10.62 -19.32 5.41
N GLN A 374 -10.28 -18.41 6.29
CA GLN A 374 -9.60 -17.15 5.91
C GLN A 374 -8.23 -17.42 5.27
N LYS A 375 -7.49 -18.42 5.76
CA LYS A 375 -6.23 -18.85 5.14
C LYS A 375 -6.46 -19.42 3.74
N GLU A 376 -7.46 -20.28 3.57
CA GLU A 376 -7.83 -20.83 2.27
C GLU A 376 -8.23 -19.72 1.29
N ASP A 377 -9.11 -18.81 1.70
CA ASP A 377 -9.58 -17.67 0.90
C ASP A 377 -8.43 -16.71 0.52
N ALA A 378 -7.45 -16.54 1.41
CA ALA A 378 -6.24 -15.77 1.18
C ALA A 378 -5.10 -16.54 0.50
N GLY A 379 -5.33 -17.81 0.07
CA GLY A 379 -4.33 -18.63 -0.59
C GLY A 379 -3.13 -19.01 0.29
N VAL A 380 -3.31 -19.03 1.61
CA VAL A 380 -2.27 -19.38 2.60
C VAL A 380 -2.35 -20.87 2.90
N PHE A 381 -1.44 -21.63 2.29
CA PHE A 381 -1.34 -23.08 2.48
C PHE A 381 -0.23 -23.42 3.49
N GLU A 382 -0.31 -24.60 4.08
CA GLU A 382 0.65 -25.13 5.07
C GLU A 382 2.09 -25.25 4.53
N ASP A 383 2.24 -25.38 3.23
CA ASP A 383 3.53 -25.53 2.54
C ASP A 383 3.98 -24.26 1.81
N LEU A 384 3.28 -23.12 2.07
CA LEU A 384 3.53 -21.87 1.36
C LEU A 384 4.72 -21.11 1.94
N ILE A 385 5.63 -20.69 1.07
CA ILE A 385 6.72 -19.77 1.38
C ILE A 385 6.49 -18.50 0.55
N ARG A 386 6.57 -17.34 1.18
CA ARG A 386 6.57 -16.05 0.49
C ARG A 386 8.00 -15.50 0.43
N VAL A 387 8.41 -15.07 -0.75
CA VAL A 387 9.70 -14.44 -1.01
C VAL A 387 9.45 -13.02 -1.49
N SER A 388 9.97 -12.02 -0.78
CA SER A 388 10.07 -10.64 -1.26
C SER A 388 11.48 -10.45 -1.79
N VAL A 389 11.60 -10.37 -3.11
CA VAL A 389 12.90 -10.41 -3.80
C VAL A 389 13.57 -9.04 -3.76
N GLY A 390 14.85 -9.02 -3.41
CA GLY A 390 15.67 -7.82 -3.33
C GLY A 390 16.49 -7.57 -4.60
N ILE A 391 17.54 -6.77 -4.44
CA ILE A 391 18.38 -6.30 -5.55
C ILE A 391 19.71 -7.05 -5.70
N GLU A 392 19.89 -8.16 -4.99
CA GLU A 392 21.07 -9.01 -5.05
C GLU A 392 21.34 -9.49 -6.49
N ASP A 393 22.51 -10.04 -6.75
CA ASP A 393 22.79 -10.70 -8.01
C ASP A 393 21.91 -11.96 -8.15
N ILE A 394 21.19 -12.04 -9.25
CA ILE A 394 20.17 -13.09 -9.46
C ILE A 394 20.77 -14.49 -9.45
N ASP A 395 22.01 -14.65 -9.89
CA ASP A 395 22.65 -15.96 -9.94
C ASP A 395 23.02 -16.44 -8.53
N ASP A 396 23.45 -15.55 -7.64
CA ASP A 396 23.67 -15.86 -6.22
C ASP A 396 22.36 -16.33 -5.56
N LEU A 397 21.22 -15.66 -5.83
CA LEU A 397 19.92 -16.10 -5.33
C LEU A 397 19.52 -17.48 -5.88
N LYS A 398 19.73 -17.76 -7.17
CA LYS A 398 19.44 -19.07 -7.76
C LYS A 398 20.30 -20.17 -7.16
N GLU A 399 21.60 -19.92 -6.93
CA GLU A 399 22.51 -20.88 -6.31
C GLU A 399 22.09 -21.20 -4.88
N ASP A 400 21.71 -20.17 -4.10
CA ASP A 400 21.25 -20.35 -2.73
C ASP A 400 19.92 -21.10 -2.66
N PHE A 401 18.97 -20.79 -3.56
CA PHE A 401 17.71 -21.53 -3.67
C PHE A 401 17.94 -22.98 -4.14
N ALA A 402 18.89 -23.22 -5.05
CA ALA A 402 19.20 -24.58 -5.52
C ALA A 402 19.68 -25.48 -4.39
N GLN A 403 20.62 -24.99 -3.55
CA GLN A 403 21.09 -25.76 -2.41
C GLN A 403 19.98 -25.99 -1.37
N ALA A 404 19.08 -25.02 -1.16
CA ALA A 404 17.96 -25.18 -0.27
C ALA A 404 16.91 -26.18 -0.80
N PHE A 405 16.62 -26.19 -2.11
CA PHE A 405 15.78 -27.22 -2.74
C PHE A 405 16.41 -28.62 -2.62
N ALA A 406 17.72 -28.76 -2.79
CA ALA A 406 18.42 -30.05 -2.63
C ALA A 406 18.24 -30.61 -1.20
N ASN A 407 18.16 -29.74 -0.18
CA ASN A 407 17.95 -30.16 1.21
C ASN A 407 16.53 -30.67 1.52
N ILE A 408 15.54 -30.40 0.64
CA ILE A 408 14.15 -30.86 0.84
C ILE A 408 13.68 -31.89 -0.19
N ALA A 409 14.58 -32.34 -1.07
CA ALA A 409 14.28 -33.25 -2.18
C ALA A 409 13.90 -34.68 -1.74
N ASP A 410 14.09 -35.08 -0.47
CA ASP A 410 13.81 -36.41 0.10
C ASP A 410 12.37 -36.57 0.61
#